data_8f474f20fe7493477158d672051c43cb
#
_entry.id   8f474f20fe7493477158d672051c43cb
#
_cell.length_a   1.000
_cell.length_b   1.000
_cell.length_c   1.000
_cell.angle_alpha   90.00
_cell.angle_beta   90.00
_cell.angle_gamma   90.00
#
_symmetry.space_group_name_H-M   'P 1'
#
loop_
_entity.id
_entity.type
_entity.pdbx_description
1 polymer ?
#
loop_
_entity_poly.entity_id
_entity_poly.type
_entity_poly.pdbx_seq_one_letter_code
_entity_poly.pdbx_strand_id
1 'polypeptide(L)'
;MSHINHGRRKWLSLGGIVLGASLLPNTVLAAVSTPKPRLLSFRNINTGEKLSAEFALGRGFNNATLRLLDHLLRDKRTNQVHRMDPNLFTKFYQVQQNLGLRNTEIQIICGYRSATSNAAMHRRSRGVASNSYHIRGQAIDFRIDGIPLAKVRDAVDALQNGGVGFYPRSNFVHMDTGPVRTWRGS
;
A
#
# COMPACT_ATOMS: atom_id res chain seq x y z
N MET A 1 -58.35 -66.35 -61.13
CA MET A 1 -59.10 -65.11 -61.31
C MET A 1 -58.49 -64.09 -60.31
N SER A 2 -57.58 -63.30 -60.88
CA SER A 2 -57.66 -61.82 -61.04
C SER A 2 -58.00 -61.09 -59.74
N HIS A 3 -57.24 -60.18 -59.22
CA HIS A 3 -56.83 -58.92 -59.79
C HIS A 3 -55.69 -58.31 -59.07
N ILE A 4 -54.78 -57.73 -59.82
CA ILE A 4 -53.73 -56.79 -59.43
C ILE A 4 -54.35 -55.49 -59.03
N ASN A 5 -53.80 -54.87 -57.95
CA ASN A 5 -53.91 -53.43 -57.90
C ASN A 5 -52.65 -52.77 -57.32
N HIS A 6 -52.15 -51.86 -58.09
CA HIS A 6 -50.99 -50.98 -57.80
C HIS A 6 -51.39 -49.88 -56.84
N GLY A 7 -50.68 -49.63 -55.81
CA GLY A 7 -50.81 -48.52 -54.90
C GLY A 7 -49.47 -47.84 -54.59
N ARG A 8 -49.17 -46.87 -55.40
CA ARG A 8 -48.30 -45.71 -55.30
C ARG A 8 -47.48 -45.55 -54.00
N ARG A 9 -46.18 -45.64 -54.14
CA ARG A 9 -45.17 -45.11 -53.24
C ARG A 9 -45.33 -43.62 -53.07
N LYS A 10 -45.66 -43.16 -51.87
CA LYS A 10 -45.47 -41.77 -51.43
C LYS A 10 -44.19 -41.66 -50.67
N TRP A 11 -43.24 -40.93 -51.25
CA TRP A 11 -42.02 -40.51 -50.55
C TRP A 11 -42.42 -39.37 -49.61
N LEU A 12 -42.29 -39.60 -48.30
CA LEU A 12 -42.35 -38.57 -47.29
C LEU A 12 -40.91 -38.07 -47.10
N SER A 13 -40.62 -36.91 -47.62
CA SER A 13 -39.40 -36.16 -47.34
C SER A 13 -39.39 -35.78 -45.88
N LEU A 14 -38.52 -36.37 -45.10
CA LEU A 14 -38.20 -35.91 -43.74
C LEU A 14 -37.42 -34.60 -43.87
N GLY A 15 -38.10 -33.49 -43.57
CA GLY A 15 -37.45 -32.21 -43.40
C GLY A 15 -36.52 -32.27 -42.21
N GLY A 16 -35.20 -32.12 -42.44
CA GLY A 16 -34.22 -31.99 -41.38
C GLY A 16 -34.46 -30.71 -40.60
N ILE A 17 -34.75 -30.84 -39.30
CA ILE A 17 -34.72 -29.72 -38.35
C ILE A 17 -33.25 -29.47 -38.07
N VAL A 18 -32.70 -28.43 -38.69
CA VAL A 18 -31.41 -27.86 -38.31
C VAL A 18 -31.62 -27.17 -36.94
N LEU A 19 -31.22 -27.83 -35.86
CA LEU A 19 -31.07 -27.21 -34.54
C LEU A 19 -29.92 -26.20 -34.68
N GLY A 20 -30.29 -24.94 -34.91
CA GLY A 20 -29.40 -23.81 -34.80
C GLY A 20 -28.88 -23.75 -33.35
N ALA A 21 -27.65 -24.21 -33.12
CA ALA A 21 -26.94 -23.93 -31.90
C ALA A 21 -26.75 -22.40 -31.83
N SER A 22 -27.62 -21.73 -31.11
CA SER A 22 -27.43 -20.34 -30.70
C SER A 22 -26.12 -20.25 -29.91
N LEU A 23 -25.07 -19.75 -30.56
CA LEU A 23 -23.86 -19.29 -29.91
C LEU A 23 -24.26 -18.13 -29.00
N LEU A 24 -24.64 -18.43 -27.77
CA LEU A 24 -24.74 -17.42 -26.73
C LEU A 24 -23.33 -16.84 -26.59
N PRO A 25 -23.14 -15.53 -26.73
CA PRO A 25 -21.84 -14.95 -26.44
C PRO A 25 -21.51 -15.31 -24.99
N ASN A 26 -20.40 -15.99 -24.77
CA ASN A 26 -19.80 -16.14 -23.45
C ASN A 26 -19.52 -14.73 -22.95
N THR A 27 -20.50 -14.12 -22.29
CA THR A 27 -20.25 -12.95 -21.45
C THR A 27 -19.32 -13.43 -20.36
N VAL A 28 -18.03 -13.27 -20.57
CA VAL A 28 -17.04 -13.33 -19.52
C VAL A 28 -17.47 -12.25 -18.54
N LEU A 29 -18.21 -12.65 -17.51
CA LEU A 29 -18.42 -11.84 -16.32
C LEU A 29 -17.01 -11.60 -15.77
N ALA A 30 -16.39 -10.49 -16.17
CA ALA A 30 -15.19 -10.01 -15.54
C ALA A 30 -15.52 -9.93 -14.05
N ALA A 31 -14.96 -10.85 -13.28
CA ALA A 31 -15.12 -10.84 -11.84
C ALA A 31 -14.64 -9.47 -11.36
N VAL A 32 -15.58 -8.60 -11.00
CA VAL A 32 -15.30 -7.31 -10.40
C VAL A 32 -14.65 -7.64 -9.08
N SER A 33 -13.32 -7.68 -9.07
CA SER A 33 -12.57 -7.91 -7.83
C SER A 33 -12.90 -6.76 -6.90
N THR A 34 -13.60 -7.05 -5.81
CA THR A 34 -13.87 -6.05 -4.78
C THR A 34 -12.55 -5.48 -4.29
N PRO A 35 -12.43 -4.14 -4.23
CA PRO A 35 -11.21 -3.51 -3.73
C PRO A 35 -10.86 -4.03 -2.34
N LYS A 36 -9.65 -4.53 -2.16
CA LYS A 36 -9.20 -5.00 -0.85
C LYS A 36 -8.78 -3.82 0.01
N PRO A 37 -9.19 -3.78 1.29
CA PRO A 37 -8.75 -2.75 2.22
C PRO A 37 -7.23 -2.87 2.46
N ARG A 38 -6.57 -1.72 2.54
CA ARG A 38 -5.15 -1.62 2.89
C ARG A 38 -5.03 -1.19 4.35
N LEU A 39 -4.61 -2.14 5.17
CA LEU A 39 -4.44 -1.94 6.61
C LEU A 39 -2.97 -1.71 6.94
N LEU A 40 -2.74 -0.88 7.95
CA LEU A 40 -1.44 -0.67 8.58
C LEU A 40 -1.60 -0.62 10.09
N SER A 41 -0.59 -1.13 10.79
CA SER A 41 -0.49 -1.07 12.23
C SER A 41 0.77 -0.31 12.62
N PHE A 42 0.61 0.73 13.44
CA PHE A 42 1.69 1.59 13.90
C PHE A 42 1.73 1.69 15.42
N ARG A 43 2.92 1.81 15.96
CA ARG A 43 3.19 2.20 17.35
C ARG A 43 4.18 3.34 17.37
N ASN A 44 3.81 4.47 17.95
CA ASN A 44 4.75 5.54 18.23
C ASN A 44 5.53 5.18 19.49
N ILE A 45 6.84 4.92 19.37
CA ILE A 45 7.67 4.48 20.49
C ILE A 45 7.92 5.58 21.54
N ASN A 46 7.66 6.84 21.20
CA ASN A 46 7.88 7.97 22.09
C ASN A 46 6.67 8.28 22.97
N THR A 47 5.45 8.00 22.47
CA THR A 47 4.19 8.26 23.19
C THR A 47 3.54 6.97 23.68
N GLY A 48 3.94 5.81 23.16
CA GLY A 48 3.30 4.52 23.40
C GLY A 48 1.99 4.30 22.64
N GLU A 49 1.48 5.32 21.95
CA GLU A 49 0.23 5.28 21.21
C GLU A 49 0.30 4.27 20.06
N LYS A 50 -0.81 3.56 19.84
CA LYS A 50 -0.96 2.57 18.77
C LYS A 50 -2.16 2.91 17.92
N LEU A 51 -2.05 2.61 16.62
CA LEU A 51 -3.15 2.70 15.67
C LEU A 51 -3.05 1.56 14.68
N SER A 52 -4.10 0.76 14.57
CA SER A 52 -4.26 -0.23 13.50
C SER A 52 -5.55 0.10 12.76
N ALA A 53 -5.44 0.48 11.49
CA ALA A 53 -6.59 0.95 10.74
C ALA A 53 -6.42 0.78 9.23
N GLU A 54 -7.57 0.73 8.56
CA GLU A 54 -7.66 0.83 7.11
C GLU A 54 -7.39 2.28 6.68
N PHE A 55 -6.27 2.50 5.95
CA PHE A 55 -5.92 3.83 5.46
C PHE A 55 -6.39 4.07 4.03
N ALA A 56 -6.71 3.01 3.29
CA ALA A 56 -7.17 3.11 1.91
C ALA A 56 -7.99 1.89 1.49
N LEU A 57 -8.95 2.13 0.58
CA LEU A 57 -9.75 1.13 -0.11
C LEU A 57 -9.62 1.34 -1.63
N GLY A 58 -9.14 0.34 -2.35
CA GLY A 58 -8.86 0.48 -3.78
C GLY A 58 -7.85 1.60 -4.05
N ARG A 59 -8.25 2.63 -4.82
CA ARG A 59 -7.42 3.81 -5.11
C ARG A 59 -7.66 4.98 -4.15
N GLY A 60 -8.72 4.93 -3.34
CA GLY A 60 -9.10 6.01 -2.43
C GLY A 60 -8.44 5.89 -1.06
N PHE A 61 -8.13 7.04 -0.44
CA PHE A 61 -7.69 7.11 0.95
C PHE A 61 -8.86 7.34 1.90
N ASN A 62 -8.78 6.74 3.08
CA ASN A 62 -9.70 7.02 4.17
C ASN A 62 -9.25 8.29 4.92
N ASN A 63 -9.90 9.41 4.64
CA ASN A 63 -9.53 10.70 5.24
C ASN A 63 -9.69 10.75 6.77
N ALA A 64 -10.60 9.98 7.35
CA ALA A 64 -10.75 9.89 8.80
C ALA A 64 -9.52 9.20 9.40
N THR A 65 -9.11 8.06 8.83
CA THR A 65 -7.89 7.36 9.25
C THR A 65 -6.64 8.20 9.02
N LEU A 66 -6.53 8.94 7.91
CA LEU A 66 -5.39 9.83 7.68
C LEU A 66 -5.25 10.87 8.79
N ARG A 67 -6.33 11.47 9.28
CA ARG A 67 -6.28 12.41 10.42
C ARG A 67 -5.80 11.76 11.72
N LEU A 68 -6.17 10.50 11.98
CA LEU A 68 -5.66 9.74 13.13
C LEU A 68 -4.16 9.46 12.99
N LEU A 69 -3.71 9.15 11.77
CA LEU A 69 -2.29 8.95 11.46
C LEU A 69 -1.50 10.27 11.60
N ASP A 70 -2.03 11.39 11.14
CA ASP A 70 -1.42 12.72 11.34
C ASP A 70 -1.21 13.01 12.83
N HIS A 71 -2.20 12.69 13.66
CA HIS A 71 -2.10 12.86 15.11
C HIS A 71 -1.06 11.90 15.73
N LEU A 72 -1.06 10.63 15.36
CA LEU A 72 -0.08 9.64 15.82
C LEU A 72 1.36 10.05 15.50
N LEU A 73 1.55 10.68 14.32
CA LEU A 73 2.85 11.06 13.76
C LEU A 73 3.27 12.50 14.08
N ARG A 74 2.56 13.18 14.98
CA ARG A 74 2.83 14.58 15.38
C ARG A 74 4.22 14.75 15.99
N ASP A 75 4.69 15.98 16.04
CA ASP A 75 5.95 16.33 16.70
C ASP A 75 5.84 16.10 18.22
N LYS A 76 6.57 15.13 18.73
CA LYS A 76 6.57 14.75 20.17
C LYS A 76 7.03 15.84 21.13
N ARG A 77 7.76 16.86 20.65
CA ARG A 77 8.31 17.94 21.47
C ARG A 77 7.37 19.12 21.59
N THR A 78 6.70 19.47 20.47
CA THR A 78 5.79 20.63 20.41
C THR A 78 4.32 20.21 20.41
N ASN A 79 4.04 18.93 20.32
CA ASN A 79 2.70 18.35 20.15
C ASN A 79 1.94 18.86 18.91
N GLN A 80 2.67 19.47 17.96
CA GLN A 80 2.08 19.98 16.72
C GLN A 80 1.74 18.83 15.79
N VAL A 81 0.49 18.82 15.30
CA VAL A 81 0.00 17.94 14.26
C VAL A 81 0.22 18.59 12.91
N HIS A 82 0.64 17.81 11.93
CA HIS A 82 0.79 18.23 10.54
C HIS A 82 0.26 17.15 9.61
N ARG A 83 -0.27 17.54 8.46
CA ARG A 83 -0.72 16.59 7.47
C ARG A 83 0.46 15.84 6.88
N MET A 84 0.43 14.51 7.01
CA MET A 84 1.43 13.64 6.39
C MET A 84 1.07 13.36 4.93
N ASP A 85 2.09 13.19 4.09
CA ASP A 85 1.90 12.76 2.71
C ASP A 85 1.30 11.34 2.69
N PRO A 86 0.08 11.14 2.13
CA PRO A 86 -0.56 9.83 2.11
C PRO A 86 0.22 8.76 1.34
N ASN A 87 1.11 9.17 0.44
CA ASN A 87 1.97 8.24 -0.29
C ASN A 87 2.94 7.49 0.63
N LEU A 88 3.31 8.06 1.79
CA LEU A 88 4.09 7.34 2.80
C LEU A 88 3.39 6.06 3.27
N PHE A 89 2.08 6.10 3.47
CA PHE A 89 1.31 4.93 3.92
C PHE A 89 1.20 3.88 2.81
N THR A 90 1.11 4.31 1.55
CA THR A 90 1.18 3.40 0.40
C THR A 90 2.54 2.70 0.35
N LYS A 91 3.64 3.43 0.58
CA LYS A 91 4.99 2.87 0.63
C LYS A 91 5.14 1.87 1.78
N PHE A 92 4.63 2.14 2.98
CA PHE A 92 4.63 1.18 4.09
C PHE A 92 3.92 -0.11 3.73
N TYR A 93 2.76 -0.02 3.09
CA TYR A 93 2.02 -1.19 2.64
C TYR A 93 2.84 -2.02 1.64
N GLN A 94 3.51 -1.37 0.67
CA GLN A 94 4.39 -2.03 -0.29
C GLN A 94 5.63 -2.66 0.39
N VAL A 95 6.25 -1.97 1.36
CA VAL A 95 7.37 -2.51 2.14
C VAL A 95 6.96 -3.78 2.88
N GLN A 96 5.79 -3.80 3.53
CA GLN A 96 5.29 -5.02 4.16
C GLN A 96 5.06 -6.14 3.16
N GLN A 97 4.53 -5.85 1.97
CA GLN A 97 4.37 -6.82 0.90
C GLN A 97 5.72 -7.40 0.45
N ASN A 98 6.72 -6.56 0.21
CA ASN A 98 8.08 -6.97 -0.18
C ASN A 98 8.75 -7.85 0.88
N LEU A 99 8.41 -7.65 2.15
CA LEU A 99 8.91 -8.45 3.28
C LEU A 99 8.06 -9.70 3.56
N GLY A 100 6.97 -9.93 2.81
CA GLY A 100 6.04 -11.03 3.07
C GLY A 100 5.22 -10.85 4.35
N LEU A 101 5.13 -9.63 4.88
CA LEU A 101 4.43 -9.31 6.12
C LEU A 101 2.98 -8.89 5.84
N ARG A 102 2.10 -9.13 6.83
CA ARG A 102 0.70 -8.70 6.77
C ARG A 102 0.33 -8.00 8.07
N ASN A 103 0.06 -6.70 7.97
CA ASN A 103 -0.38 -5.88 9.12
C ASN A 103 0.53 -6.00 10.37
N THR A 104 1.83 -6.17 10.14
CA THR A 104 2.82 -6.19 11.21
C THR A 104 2.99 -4.79 11.80
N GLU A 105 3.11 -4.68 13.13
CA GLU A 105 3.28 -3.39 13.82
C GLU A 105 4.59 -2.71 13.37
N ILE A 106 4.47 -1.48 12.86
CA ILE A 106 5.57 -0.62 12.47
C ILE A 106 5.87 0.33 13.62
N GLN A 107 7.08 0.31 14.16
CA GLN A 107 7.51 1.19 15.24
C GLN A 107 8.01 2.52 14.68
N ILE A 108 7.32 3.60 15.02
CA ILE A 108 7.63 4.96 14.59
C ILE A 108 8.59 5.62 15.57
N ILE A 109 9.73 6.07 15.06
CA ILE A 109 10.76 6.82 15.81
C ILE A 109 10.56 8.32 15.63
N CYS A 110 10.26 8.78 14.39
CA CYS A 110 9.97 10.17 14.09
C CYS A 110 9.03 10.25 12.89
N GLY A 111 7.91 10.96 13.04
CA GLY A 111 7.03 11.37 11.96
C GLY A 111 7.26 12.82 11.59
N TYR A 112 6.24 13.68 11.76
CA TYR A 112 6.36 15.12 11.60
C TYR A 112 7.36 15.71 12.62
N ARG A 113 8.09 16.69 12.17
CA ARG A 113 9.01 17.47 13.00
C ARG A 113 8.79 18.95 12.71
N SER A 114 8.36 19.72 13.70
CA SER A 114 8.17 21.16 13.54
C SER A 114 9.48 21.87 13.19
N ALA A 115 9.40 23.02 12.54
CA ALA A 115 10.57 23.84 12.22
C ALA A 115 11.41 24.13 13.46
N THR A 116 10.75 24.41 14.61
CA THR A 116 11.40 24.68 15.90
C THR A 116 12.18 23.45 16.39
N SER A 117 11.55 22.26 16.37
CA SER A 117 12.21 21.01 16.75
C SER A 117 13.37 20.68 15.82
N ASN A 118 13.21 20.89 14.51
CA ASN A 118 14.26 20.63 13.53
C ASN A 118 15.45 21.57 13.73
N ALA A 119 15.20 22.87 13.92
CA ALA A 119 16.26 23.86 14.18
C ALA A 119 17.04 23.53 15.47
N ALA A 120 16.35 23.11 16.53
CA ALA A 120 16.99 22.69 17.77
C ALA A 120 17.88 21.44 17.58
N MET A 121 17.45 20.47 16.76
CA MET A 121 18.23 19.28 16.45
C MET A 121 19.42 19.61 15.54
N HIS A 122 19.23 20.45 14.52
CA HIS A 122 20.28 20.88 13.59
C HIS A 122 21.43 21.56 14.32
N ARG A 123 21.13 22.42 15.33
CA ARG A 123 22.16 23.05 16.17
C ARG A 123 23.00 22.05 16.98
N ARG A 124 22.43 20.88 17.30
CA ARG A 124 23.10 19.85 18.12
C ARG A 124 23.80 18.79 17.29
N SER A 125 23.44 18.65 16.03
CA SER A 125 23.97 17.59 15.16
C SER A 125 24.04 18.05 13.70
N ARG A 126 25.25 17.96 13.12
CA ARG A 126 25.48 18.24 11.69
C ARG A 126 24.77 17.23 10.76
N GLY A 127 24.35 16.08 11.29
CA GLY A 127 23.62 15.05 10.53
C GLY A 127 22.15 15.36 10.30
N VAL A 128 21.62 16.43 10.90
CA VAL A 128 20.21 16.85 10.70
C VAL A 128 20.15 17.94 9.64
N ALA A 129 19.51 17.65 8.52
CA ALA A 129 19.31 18.62 7.44
C ALA A 129 18.44 19.80 7.92
N SER A 130 18.83 21.05 7.56
CA SER A 130 18.02 22.25 7.86
C SER A 130 16.67 22.21 7.13
N ASN A 131 16.67 21.74 5.88
CA ASN A 131 15.47 21.56 5.04
C ASN A 131 15.05 20.09 5.00
N SER A 132 14.63 19.56 6.14
CA SER A 132 14.26 18.15 6.30
C SER A 132 12.86 17.85 5.73
N TYR A 133 12.69 16.69 5.10
CA TYR A 133 11.37 16.19 4.66
C TYR A 133 10.41 15.95 5.83
N HIS A 134 10.90 15.73 7.04
CA HIS A 134 10.06 15.64 8.24
C HIS A 134 9.27 16.93 8.53
N ILE A 135 9.84 18.12 8.20
CA ILE A 135 9.16 19.42 8.40
C ILE A 135 7.94 19.55 7.48
N ARG A 136 7.95 18.84 6.34
CA ARG A 136 6.91 18.90 5.33
C ARG A 136 5.87 17.79 5.50
N GLY A 137 5.99 16.94 6.51
CA GLY A 137 5.17 15.74 6.65
C GLY A 137 5.44 14.68 5.57
N GLN A 138 6.61 14.71 4.96
CA GLN A 138 7.00 13.87 3.83
C GLN A 138 8.04 12.80 4.19
N ALA A 139 8.33 12.58 5.47
CA ALA A 139 9.29 11.59 5.91
C ALA A 139 8.87 10.92 7.22
N ILE A 140 9.30 9.67 7.37
CA ILE A 140 9.14 8.89 8.60
C ILE A 140 10.42 8.08 8.86
N ASP A 141 10.87 8.14 10.13
CA ASP A 141 11.91 7.25 10.65
C ASP A 141 11.23 6.11 11.41
N PHE A 142 11.58 4.86 11.08
CA PHE A 142 10.88 3.69 11.61
C PHE A 142 11.77 2.44 11.64
N ARG A 143 11.26 1.42 12.31
CA ARG A 143 11.74 0.03 12.24
C ARG A 143 10.55 -0.94 12.33
N ILE A 144 10.77 -2.19 12.00
CA ILE A 144 9.78 -3.27 12.17
C ILE A 144 10.40 -4.27 13.13
N ASP A 145 9.72 -4.51 14.25
CA ASP A 145 10.24 -5.40 15.28
C ASP A 145 10.36 -6.85 14.76
N GLY A 146 11.42 -7.54 15.17
CA GLY A 146 11.72 -8.89 14.69
C GLY A 146 12.26 -8.97 13.25
N ILE A 147 12.34 -7.85 12.51
CA ILE A 147 12.90 -7.83 11.15
C ILE A 147 14.27 -7.14 11.17
N PRO A 148 15.34 -7.79 10.66
CA PRO A 148 16.66 -7.18 10.56
C PRO A 148 16.60 -5.84 9.82
N LEU A 149 17.19 -4.80 10.39
CA LEU A 149 17.11 -3.43 9.88
C LEU A 149 17.59 -3.30 8.44
N ALA A 150 18.61 -4.07 8.05
CA ALA A 150 19.11 -4.12 6.68
C ALA A 150 18.03 -4.63 5.70
N LYS A 151 17.23 -5.65 6.08
CA LYS A 151 16.13 -6.14 5.25
C LYS A 151 15.02 -5.09 5.11
N VAL A 152 14.73 -4.33 6.18
CA VAL A 152 13.78 -3.21 6.12
C VAL A 152 14.28 -2.14 5.15
N ARG A 153 15.57 -1.75 5.22
CA ARG A 153 16.20 -0.81 4.27
C ARG A 153 16.08 -1.32 2.84
N ASP A 154 16.44 -2.58 2.58
CA ASP A 154 16.42 -3.16 1.23
C ASP A 154 15.00 -3.19 0.66
N ALA A 155 13.99 -3.49 1.48
CA ALA A 155 12.60 -3.48 1.06
C ALA A 155 12.08 -2.06 0.74
N VAL A 156 12.58 -1.01 1.43
CA VAL A 156 12.28 0.39 1.10
C VAL A 156 12.98 0.81 -0.18
N ASP A 157 14.26 0.48 -0.31
CA ASP A 157 15.09 0.83 -1.48
C ASP A 157 14.56 0.18 -2.76
N ALA A 158 14.08 -1.05 -2.68
CA ALA A 158 13.46 -1.76 -3.80
C ALA A 158 12.22 -1.05 -4.39
N LEU A 159 11.59 -0.11 -3.67
CA LEU A 159 10.49 0.69 -4.20
C LEU A 159 10.96 1.69 -5.25
N GLN A 160 12.25 2.08 -5.26
CA GLN A 160 12.85 3.07 -6.13
C GLN A 160 12.01 4.36 -6.22
N ASN A 161 11.48 4.77 -5.08
CA ASN A 161 10.55 5.90 -4.96
C ASN A 161 10.83 6.67 -3.67
N GLY A 162 11.58 7.75 -3.74
CA GLY A 162 11.95 8.60 -2.62
C GLY A 162 13.29 8.28 -1.97
N GLY A 163 13.60 8.99 -0.88
CA GLY A 163 14.84 8.83 -0.15
C GLY A 163 14.81 7.69 0.85
N VAL A 164 15.97 7.01 1.00
CA VAL A 164 16.18 5.93 1.95
C VAL A 164 17.45 6.19 2.76
N GLY A 165 17.31 6.39 4.06
CA GLY A 165 18.41 6.55 5.00
C GLY A 165 18.55 5.32 5.90
N PHE A 166 19.77 4.79 6.01
CA PHE A 166 20.05 3.67 6.86
C PHE A 166 20.85 4.09 8.10
N TYR A 167 20.27 3.95 9.28
CA TYR A 167 20.85 4.39 10.56
C TYR A 167 21.03 3.20 11.52
N PRO A 168 22.05 2.36 11.30
CA PRO A 168 22.20 1.10 12.05
C PRO A 168 22.50 1.30 13.54
N ARG A 169 23.28 2.34 13.91
CA ARG A 169 23.56 2.63 15.33
C ARG A 169 22.36 3.16 16.08
N SER A 170 21.54 3.98 15.40
CA SER A 170 20.30 4.53 15.93
C SER A 170 19.10 3.60 15.76
N ASN A 171 19.29 2.45 15.11
CA ASN A 171 18.32 1.39 14.88
C ASN A 171 17.03 1.86 14.22
N PHE A 172 17.15 2.58 13.09
CA PHE A 172 16.01 2.95 12.26
C PHE A 172 16.37 3.08 10.77
N VAL A 173 15.34 3.01 9.93
CA VAL A 173 15.37 3.37 8.51
C VAL A 173 14.57 4.65 8.33
N HIS A 174 15.12 5.62 7.58
CA HIS A 174 14.41 6.77 7.09
C HIS A 174 13.78 6.45 5.74
N MET A 175 12.54 6.87 5.54
CA MET A 175 11.84 6.80 4.28
C MET A 175 11.12 8.11 4.01
N ASP A 176 11.26 8.66 2.79
CA ASP A 176 10.56 9.88 2.38
C ASP A 176 9.96 9.81 0.96
N THR A 177 9.20 10.83 0.58
CA THR A 177 8.56 10.96 -0.74
C THR A 177 9.28 11.98 -1.64
N GLY A 178 10.53 12.29 -1.35
CA GLY A 178 11.38 13.15 -2.18
C GLY A 178 12.01 12.41 -3.38
N PRO A 179 13.04 12.98 -4.01
CA PRO A 179 13.79 12.31 -5.06
C PRO A 179 14.45 11.02 -4.58
N VAL A 180 14.62 10.08 -5.51
CA VAL A 180 15.32 8.79 -5.25
C VAL A 180 16.77 9.08 -4.86
N ARG A 181 17.15 8.64 -3.69
CA ARG A 181 18.50 8.71 -3.14
C ARG A 181 18.67 7.80 -1.93
N THR A 182 19.88 7.35 -1.69
CA THR A 182 20.23 6.53 -0.52
C THR A 182 21.40 7.12 0.23
N TRP A 183 21.44 6.93 1.54
CA TRP A 183 22.58 7.29 2.38
C TRP A 183 22.65 6.42 3.63
N ARG A 184 23.82 6.44 4.26
CA ARG A 184 24.05 5.81 5.54
C ARG A 184 24.38 6.87 6.58
N GLY A 185 23.65 6.88 7.67
CA GLY A 185 23.95 7.68 8.85
C GLY A 185 24.59 6.85 9.99
N SER A 186 24.93 7.51 11.04
CA SER A 186 25.51 6.92 12.26
C SER A 186 24.42 6.38 13.19
#